data_afa003183b075f8a548eb7c1ca3ad034
#
_entry.id   afa003183b075f8a548eb7c1ca3ad034
#
_cell.length_a   1.000
_cell.length_b   1.000
_cell.length_c   1.000
_cell.angle_alpha   90.00
_cell.angle_beta   90.00
_cell.angle_gamma   90.00
#
_symmetry.space_group_name_H-M   'P 1'
#
loop_
_entity.id
_entity.type
_entity.pdbx_description
1 polymer ?
#
loop_
_entity_poly.entity_id
_entity_poly.type
_entity_poly.pdbx_seq_one_letter_code
_entity_poly.pdbx_strand_id
1 'polypeptide(L)' 'MKVFELVEALKDLPDPNAIVVVAQSGIPGRDWLVATGVIERKIQLSKQNPDVAVPGKDPGVEIV' A
#
# COMPACT_ATOMS: atom_id res chain seq x y z
N MET A 1 -6.92 5.19 0.76
CA MET A 1 -5.95 5.88 1.65
C MET A 1 -5.00 6.72 0.82
N LYS A 2 -4.78 7.94 1.22
CA LYS A 2 -3.82 8.83 0.57
C LYS A 2 -2.48 8.79 1.30
N VAL A 3 -1.42 9.23 0.62
CA VAL A 3 -0.07 9.20 1.19
C VAL A 3 -0.01 9.92 2.54
N PHE A 4 -0.61 11.10 2.65
CA PHE A 4 -0.56 11.84 3.91
C PHE A 4 -1.26 11.10 5.06
N GLU A 5 -2.31 10.34 4.75
CA GLU A 5 -2.99 9.53 5.75
C GLU A 5 -2.10 8.38 6.23
N LEU A 6 -1.37 7.76 5.30
CA LEU A 6 -0.42 6.71 5.65
C LEU A 6 0.71 7.26 6.52
N VAL A 7 1.25 8.43 6.17
CA VAL A 7 2.31 9.07 6.97
C VAL A 7 1.83 9.30 8.40
N GLU A 8 0.63 9.84 8.57
CA GLU A 8 0.08 10.11 9.91
C GLU A 8 -0.14 8.81 10.69
N ALA A 9 -0.66 7.77 10.03
CA ALA A 9 -0.87 6.48 10.68
C ALA A 9 0.46 5.87 11.15
N LEU A 10 1.51 5.97 10.34
CA LEU A 10 2.83 5.42 10.70
C LEU A 10 3.47 6.18 11.84
N LYS A 11 3.25 7.50 11.96
CA LYS A 11 3.79 8.28 13.07
C LYS A 11 3.25 7.86 14.42
N ASP A 12 2.03 7.32 14.45
CA ASP A 12 1.38 6.92 15.70
C ASP A 12 1.84 5.53 16.17
N LEU A 13 2.64 4.82 15.38
CA LEU A 13 3.15 3.51 15.77
C LEU A 13 4.34 3.66 16.72
N PRO A 14 4.42 2.81 17.76
CA PRO A 14 5.42 3.00 18.81
C PRO A 14 6.85 2.61 18.43
N ASP A 15 7.04 1.79 17.40
CA ASP A 15 8.35 1.26 17.07
C ASP A 15 8.75 1.61 15.63
N PRO A 16 9.68 2.58 15.44
CA PRO A 16 10.14 2.95 14.10
C PRO A 16 10.99 1.86 13.42
N ASN A 17 11.44 0.87 14.19
CA ASN A 17 12.22 -0.25 13.64
C ASN A 17 11.35 -1.45 13.25
N ALA A 18 10.03 -1.35 13.42
CA ALA A 18 9.13 -2.42 13.00
C ALA A 18 9.23 -2.64 11.50
N ILE A 19 9.19 -3.90 11.09
CA ILE A 19 9.28 -4.28 9.68
C ILE A 19 7.93 -4.06 9.00
N VAL A 20 7.95 -3.39 7.86
CA VAL A 20 6.74 -3.21 7.06
C VAL A 20 6.52 -4.45 6.21
N VAL A 21 5.32 -4.98 6.25
CA VAL A 21 4.95 -6.16 5.48
C VAL A 21 3.76 -5.86 4.57
N VAL A 22 3.64 -6.64 3.50
CA VAL A 22 2.56 -6.53 2.54
C VAL A 22 1.77 -7.83 2.58
N ALA A 23 0.45 -7.72 2.53
CA ALA A 23 -0.41 -8.90 2.54
C ALA A 23 -0.13 -9.76 1.31
N GLN A 24 0.04 -11.07 1.53
CA GLN A 24 0.18 -12.01 0.44
C GLN A 24 -1.21 -12.40 -0.05
N SER A 25 -1.43 -12.33 -1.37
CA SER A 25 -2.73 -12.66 -1.95
C SER A 25 -3.02 -14.15 -1.82
N GLY A 26 -4.28 -14.48 -1.56
CA GLY A 26 -4.79 -15.84 -1.55
C GLY A 26 -4.92 -16.49 -0.17
N ILE A 27 -4.11 -16.14 0.82
CA ILE A 27 -4.16 -16.76 2.16
C ILE A 27 -4.05 -15.66 3.22
N PRO A 28 -5.18 -14.99 3.54
CA PRO A 28 -5.17 -13.91 4.53
C PRO A 28 -4.72 -14.39 5.91
N GLY A 29 -3.85 -13.60 6.55
CA GLY A 29 -3.47 -13.78 7.93
C GLY A 29 -2.47 -14.89 8.22
N ARG A 30 -1.92 -15.55 7.18
CA ARG A 30 -0.93 -16.61 7.41
C ARG A 30 0.51 -16.13 7.24
N ASP A 31 0.81 -15.53 6.10
CA ASP A 31 2.16 -15.07 5.78
C ASP A 31 2.10 -13.69 5.15
N TRP A 32 3.20 -12.96 5.26
CA TRP A 32 3.33 -11.63 4.68
C TRP A 32 4.65 -11.53 3.93
N LEU A 33 4.63 -10.71 2.88
CA LEU A 33 5.87 -10.36 2.18
C LEU A 33 6.50 -9.16 2.88
N VAL A 34 7.81 -9.21 3.07
CA VAL A 34 8.54 -8.07 3.64
C VAL A 34 8.63 -6.98 2.58
N ALA A 35 8.23 -5.76 2.94
CA ALA A 35 8.34 -4.63 2.04
C ALA A 35 9.80 -4.22 1.88
N THR A 36 10.22 -3.94 0.65
CA THR A 36 11.59 -3.51 0.35
C THR A 36 11.68 -2.09 -0.15
N GLY A 37 10.56 -1.47 -0.47
CA GLY A 37 10.57 -0.10 -0.94
C GLY A 37 9.22 0.41 -1.35
N VAL A 38 9.24 1.61 -1.95
CA VAL A 38 8.04 2.31 -2.40
C VAL A 38 8.30 2.77 -3.83
N ILE A 39 7.35 2.53 -4.72
CA ILE A 39 7.46 2.91 -6.13
C ILE A 39 6.30 3.83 -6.50
N GLU A 40 6.61 4.94 -7.18
CA GLU A 40 5.58 5.80 -7.75
C GLU A 40 4.92 5.11 -8.93
N ARG A 41 3.59 5.21 -9.00
CA ARG A 41 2.80 4.66 -10.09
C ARG A 41 1.83 5.70 -10.62
N LYS A 42 1.38 5.52 -11.84
CA LYS A 42 0.26 6.26 -12.42
C LYS A 42 -0.93 5.32 -12.47
N ILE A 43 -1.98 5.65 -11.74
CA ILE A 43 -3.12 4.77 -11.53
C ILE A 43 -4.44 5.51 -11.77
N GLN A 44 -5.51 4.75 -11.76
CA GLN A 44 -6.88 5.26 -11.64
C GLN A 44 -7.70 4.18 -10.94
N LEU A 45 -8.81 4.59 -10.33
CA LEU A 45 -9.71 3.61 -9.73
C LEU A 45 -10.46 2.88 -10.83
N SER A 46 -10.65 1.58 -10.66
CA SER A 46 -11.45 0.78 -11.58
C SER A 46 -12.90 1.26 -11.56
N LYS A 47 -13.52 1.37 -12.74
CA LYS A 47 -14.94 1.74 -12.85
C LYS A 47 -15.85 0.63 -12.34
N GLN A 48 -15.38 -0.60 -12.38
CA GLN A 48 -16.16 -1.78 -11.98
C GLN A 48 -16.05 -2.04 -10.49
N ASN A 49 -14.90 -1.72 -9.90
CA ASN A 49 -14.65 -1.93 -8.48
C ASN A 49 -13.77 -0.79 -7.94
N PRO A 50 -14.36 0.17 -7.19
CA PRO A 50 -13.60 1.32 -6.69
C PRO A 50 -12.53 0.97 -5.65
N ASP A 51 -12.51 -0.27 -5.17
CA ASP A 51 -11.46 -0.73 -4.26
C ASP A 51 -10.23 -1.26 -5.00
N VAL A 52 -10.27 -1.26 -6.34
CA VAL A 52 -9.17 -1.73 -7.18
C VAL A 52 -8.63 -0.58 -8.00
N ALA A 53 -7.30 -0.45 -8.02
CA ALA A 53 -6.61 0.52 -8.89
C ALA A 53 -6.08 -0.20 -10.12
N VAL A 54 -6.13 0.50 -11.25
CA VAL A 54 -5.61 0.02 -12.54
C VAL A 54 -4.69 1.10 -13.10
N PRO A 55 -3.89 0.81 -14.14
CA PRO A 55 -3.07 1.84 -14.78
C PRO A 55 -3.88 3.03 -15.24
N GLY A 56 -3.38 4.24 -15.02
CA GLY A 56 -4.09 5.46 -15.34
C GLY A 56 -3.19 6.67 -15.39
N LYS A 57 -3.73 7.83 -15.02
CA LYS A 57 -3.02 9.12 -15.12
C LYS A 57 -2.79 9.79 -13.77
N ASP A 58 -3.41 9.28 -12.70
CA ASP A 58 -3.33 9.91 -11.40
C ASP A 58 -2.13 9.38 -10.61
N PRO A 59 -1.56 10.19 -9.71
CA PRO A 59 -0.44 9.73 -8.90
C PRO A 59 -0.88 8.64 -7.93
N GLY A 60 -0.04 7.62 -7.80
CA GLY A 60 -0.23 6.53 -6.87
C GLY A 60 1.09 6.03 -6.34
N VAL A 61 1.03 5.19 -5.32
CA VAL A 61 2.21 4.62 -4.67
C VAL A 61 1.98 3.14 -4.44
N GLU A 62 2.98 2.35 -4.81
CA GLU A 62 2.98 0.91 -4.55
C GLU A 62 4.05 0.57 -3.54
N ILE A 63 3.69 -0.21 -2.53
CA ILE A 63 4.65 -0.75 -1.56
C ILE A 63 5.10 -2.11 -2.08
N VAL A 64 6.40 -2.26 -2.22
CA VAL A 64 7.01 -3.47 -2.80
C VAL A 64 7.98 -4.15 -1.86
#